data_a75b1614b788b1b3e0509d03a87d9f26
#
_entry.id   a75b1614b788b1b3e0509d03a87d9f26
#
_cell.length_a   1.000
_cell.length_b   1.000
_cell.length_c   1.000
_cell.angle_alpha   90.00
_cell.angle_beta   90.00
_cell.angle_gamma   90.00
#
_symmetry.space_group_name_H-M   'P 1'
#
loop_
_entity.id
_entity.type
_entity.pdbx_description
1 polymer ?
#
loop_
_entity_poly.entity_id
_entity_poly.type
_entity_poly.pdbx_seq_one_letter_code
_entity_poly.pdbx_strand_id
1 'polypeptide(L)' 'MKKYSCETHIDHALDMHVAETGDFPMMDLLTEEQKLSTTCSYCEAQATYIVSSK' A
#
# COMPACT_ATOMS: atom_id res chain seq x y z
N MET A 1 7.75 8.16 -2.17
CA MET A 1 7.73 7.02 -1.27
C MET A 1 6.59 6.09 -1.62
N LYS A 2 6.86 4.80 -1.73
CA LYS A 2 5.87 3.81 -2.12
C LYS A 2 5.77 2.71 -1.08
N LYS A 3 4.55 2.31 -0.75
CA LYS A 3 4.33 1.19 0.17
C LYS A 3 3.26 0.29 -0.43
N TYR A 4 3.41 -0.99 -0.16
CA TYR A 4 2.47 -1.99 -0.65
C TYR A 4 1.65 -2.51 0.52
N SER A 5 0.38 -2.72 0.30
CA SER A 5 -0.50 -3.23 1.35
C SER A 5 -1.51 -4.21 0.80
N CYS A 6 -1.96 -5.10 1.66
CA CYS A 6 -3.03 -6.01 1.31
C CYS A 6 -4.38 -5.34 1.58
N GLU A 7 -5.43 -6.00 1.16
CA GLU A 7 -6.79 -5.48 1.31
C GLU A 7 -7.15 -5.23 2.78
N THR A 8 -6.60 -6.03 3.68
CA THR A 8 -6.87 -5.90 5.11
C THR A 8 -6.14 -4.69 5.72
N HIS A 9 -4.95 -4.37 5.23
CA HIS A 9 -4.11 -3.32 5.81
C HIS A 9 -4.13 -2.02 5.03
N ILE A 10 -4.96 -1.90 4.01
CA ILE A 10 -4.97 -0.69 3.18
C ILE A 10 -5.33 0.56 3.98
N ASP A 11 -6.30 0.46 4.88
CA ASP A 11 -6.67 1.58 5.73
C ASP A 11 -5.52 2.00 6.63
N HIS A 12 -4.81 1.01 7.19
CA HIS A 12 -3.65 1.26 8.03
C HIS A 12 -2.52 1.91 7.22
N ALA A 13 -2.29 1.43 6.00
CA ALA A 13 -1.25 2.00 5.14
C ALA A 13 -1.53 3.46 4.80
N LEU A 14 -2.78 3.77 4.49
CA LEU A 14 -3.18 5.15 4.19
C LEU A 14 -2.99 6.06 5.41
N ASP A 15 -3.40 5.57 6.56
CA ASP A 15 -3.28 6.33 7.80
C ASP A 15 -1.83 6.60 8.16
N MET A 16 -0.97 5.59 8.05
CA MET A 16 0.45 5.73 8.32
C MET A 16 1.13 6.68 7.33
N HIS A 17 0.71 6.65 6.08
CA HIS A 17 1.26 7.55 5.07
C HIS A 17 0.96 9.00 5.41
N VAL A 18 -0.28 9.29 5.77
CA VAL A 18 -0.69 10.64 6.16
C VAL A 18 0.08 11.08 7.42
N ALA A 19 0.24 10.18 8.37
CA ALA A 19 0.98 10.49 9.60
C ALA A 19 2.45 10.82 9.34
N GLU A 20 3.06 10.16 8.36
CA GLU A 20 4.46 10.37 8.04
C GLU A 20 4.71 11.61 7.17
N THR A 21 3.86 11.82 6.18
CA THR A 21 4.09 12.88 5.18
C THR A 21 3.19 14.10 5.36
N GLY A 22 2.06 13.92 6.02
CA GLY A 22 1.06 14.97 6.15
C GLY A 22 0.27 15.24 4.87
N ASP A 23 0.54 14.47 3.83
CA ASP A 23 -0.13 14.62 2.54
C ASP A 23 -1.11 13.48 2.30
N PHE A 24 -2.11 13.75 1.48
CA PHE A 24 -3.08 12.73 1.11
C PHE A 24 -2.43 11.74 0.15
N PRO A 25 -2.41 10.46 0.48
CA PRO A 25 -1.73 9.47 -0.37
C PRO A 25 -2.52 9.14 -1.62
N MET A 26 -1.80 8.69 -2.64
CA MET A 26 -2.39 8.11 -3.83
C MET A 26 -2.40 6.60 -3.69
N MET A 27 -3.51 5.97 -4.04
CA MET A 27 -3.67 4.53 -3.95
C MET A 27 -4.07 3.97 -5.30
N ASP A 28 -3.37 2.95 -5.73
CA ASP A 28 -3.68 2.26 -6.98
C ASP A 28 -3.76 0.75 -6.75
N LEU A 29 -4.52 0.09 -7.60
CA LEU A 29 -4.60 -1.36 -7.58
C LEU A 29 -3.42 -1.95 -8.32
N LEU A 30 -2.80 -2.95 -7.73
CA LEU A 30 -1.71 -3.67 -8.40
C LEU A 30 -2.27 -4.58 -9.48
N THR A 31 -1.47 -4.81 -10.53
CA THR A 31 -1.81 -5.79 -11.54
C THR A 31 -1.67 -7.19 -10.96
N GLU A 32 -2.24 -8.18 -11.63
CA GLU A 32 -2.16 -9.57 -11.18
C GLU A 32 -0.71 -10.04 -11.02
N GLU A 33 0.15 -9.67 -11.97
CA GLU A 33 1.56 -10.02 -11.92
C GLU A 33 2.26 -9.36 -10.74
N GLN A 34 1.95 -8.10 -10.50
CA GLN A 34 2.54 -7.36 -9.38
C GLN A 34 2.08 -7.91 -8.04
N LYS A 35 0.83 -8.32 -7.95
CA LYS A 35 0.31 -8.95 -6.73
C LYS A 35 1.07 -10.22 -6.37
N LEU A 36 1.41 -11.01 -7.39
CA LEU A 36 2.13 -12.27 -7.18
C LEU A 36 3.56 -12.06 -6.70
N SER A 37 4.16 -10.94 -7.07
CA SER A 37 5.56 -10.65 -6.75
C SER A 37 5.73 -9.75 -5.53
N THR A 38 4.65 -9.24 -4.97
CA THR A 38 4.70 -8.21 -3.95
C THR A 38 3.95 -8.63 -2.71
N THR A 39 4.57 -8.46 -1.56
CA THR A 39 3.93 -8.75 -0.28
C THR A 39 3.56 -7.46 0.43
N CYS A 40 2.54 -7.54 1.27
CA CYS A 40 2.13 -6.42 2.10
C CYS A 40 3.28 -5.99 3.02
N SER A 41 3.45 -4.68 3.19
CA SER A 41 4.49 -4.16 4.07
C SER A 41 4.20 -4.37 5.56
N TYR A 42 2.97 -4.70 5.89
CA TYR A 42 2.52 -4.81 7.28
C TYR A 42 2.20 -6.24 7.72
N CYS A 43 2.19 -7.14 6.76
CA CYS A 43 2.00 -8.56 7.03
C CYS A 43 2.66 -9.35 5.90
N GLU A 44 2.55 -10.67 5.93
CA GLU A 44 3.18 -11.50 4.90
C GLU A 44 2.20 -11.91 3.80
N ALA A 45 1.01 -11.37 3.81
CA ALA A 45 0.01 -11.65 2.78
C ALA A 45 0.38 -10.96 1.48
N GLN A 46 -0.21 -11.42 0.40
CA GLN A 46 -0.02 -10.85 -0.91
C GLN A 46 -0.56 -9.41 -0.94
N ALA A 47 0.22 -8.48 -1.49
CA ALA A 47 -0.21 -7.10 -1.60
C ALA A 47 -1.28 -6.96 -2.68
N THR A 48 -2.19 -6.04 -2.48
CA THR A 48 -3.27 -5.75 -3.43
C THR A 48 -3.18 -4.31 -3.93
N TYR A 49 -2.70 -3.41 -3.08
CA TYR A 49 -2.67 -1.99 -3.39
C TYR A 49 -1.27 -1.43 -3.23
N ILE A 50 -1.00 -0.37 -3.99
CA ILE A 50 0.21 0.42 -3.82
C ILE A 50 -0.20 1.81 -3.34
N VAL A 51 0.45 2.28 -2.28
CA VAL A 51 0.23 3.62 -1.73
C VAL A 51 1.49 4.43 -2.02
N SER A 52 1.31 5.60 -2.61
CA SER A 52 2.44 6.45 -2.96
C SER A 52 2.13 7.91 -2.65
N SER A 53 3.17 8.70 -2.52
CA SER A 53 3.02 10.15 -2.41
C SER A 53 3.04 10.76 -3.81
N LYS A 54 2.46 11.93 -3.91
CA LYS A 54 2.45 12.68 -5.17
C LYS A 54 3.86 13.00 -5.63
#